data_769b45688cbc5e6d164d2630c77a5766
#
_entry.id   769b45688cbc5e6d164d2630c77a5766
#
_cell.length_a   1.000
_cell.length_b   1.000
_cell.length_c   1.000
_cell.angle_alpha   90.00
_cell.angle_beta   90.00
_cell.angle_gamma   90.00
#
_symmetry.space_group_name_H-M   'P 1'
#
loop_
_entity.id
_entity.type
_entity.pdbx_description
1 polymer ?
#
loop_
_entity_poly.entity_id
_entity_poly.type
_entity_poly.pdbx_seq_one_letter_code
_entity_poly.pdbx_strand_id
1 'polypeptide(L)'
;MMASRRWDILTALLALAVLVVVAYSLLVQGQRLHVAASTGRMSRAMSAGTDARLTGAYRFTRGGWTYVHLEGSPEQIGFQHGYLLAPEIADAFAAVKLDDTHSTKKDWAFFQHAAHDMLWPHIEAEYQAELKGITDGLNAHGVKMTLDDVVALNAFEELPDYYVPWYDKRHKTKKAESVADLKVLGHCSAFVATGSWTKDGQIVMAHNNWTNYMVGERWRVMFDIVPQHGYRMIMDGFPGVITSDDDFGINSDGLMVTETTISDFHGWDPDGIPEFVRSRKALQYGTSIDDYVKIMLDGNNGGYANDWLLGDRKTGEIAQFELGLRAHKVWRTKNGYYVGSNFTSDPEVQKLDTTYNLDDPTESPNARHVRWDELIKENKGKIDVQLAEKFEGDHFDAYTKKDGPDVRTLCGHGDDSPKGDKGWGVKPYDPMGAVQGKVTDSKMAEQMSLVAHTGHPCGEVFHAKPFLAAHPEYNWQAPELRDMTSDPWTTFHSGEHSGD
;
A
#
# COMPACT_ATOMS: atom_id res chain seq x y z
N MET A 1 73.94 -19.49 -9.42
CA MET A 1 73.35 -18.09 -9.56
C MET A 1 71.91 -17.99 -9.99
N MET A 2 71.22 -19.04 -10.43
CA MET A 2 69.78 -18.95 -10.83
C MET A 2 68.73 -19.21 -9.71
N ALA A 3 69.16 -19.86 -8.60
CA ALA A 3 68.23 -20.18 -7.51
C ALA A 3 67.90 -18.99 -6.58
N SER A 4 68.86 -18.08 -6.34
CA SER A 4 68.65 -16.91 -5.45
C SER A 4 67.72 -15.89 -6.02
N ARG A 5 67.74 -15.63 -7.32
CA ARG A 5 66.78 -14.65 -7.96
C ARG A 5 65.35 -15.07 -7.95
N ARG A 6 64.97 -16.36 -7.86
CA ARG A 6 63.61 -16.84 -7.77
C ARG A 6 62.99 -16.60 -6.38
N TRP A 7 63.78 -16.68 -5.33
CA TRP A 7 63.34 -16.43 -3.96
C TRP A 7 63.10 -14.94 -3.72
N ASP A 8 63.95 -14.06 -4.31
CA ASP A 8 63.75 -12.60 -4.18
C ASP A 8 62.49 -12.11 -4.89
N ILE A 9 62.11 -12.73 -6.04
CA ILE A 9 60.90 -12.40 -6.77
C ILE A 9 59.63 -12.89 -6.02
N LEU A 10 59.69 -14.09 -5.43
CA LEU A 10 58.58 -14.64 -4.65
C LEU A 10 58.30 -13.81 -3.38
N THR A 11 59.35 -13.39 -2.68
CA THR A 11 59.25 -12.54 -1.50
C THR A 11 58.73 -11.14 -1.85
N ALA A 12 59.15 -10.58 -2.97
CA ALA A 12 58.62 -9.29 -3.45
C ALA A 12 57.14 -9.35 -3.84
N LEU A 13 56.70 -10.44 -4.50
CA LEU A 13 55.31 -10.67 -4.86
C LEU A 13 54.42 -10.90 -3.61
N LEU A 14 54.91 -11.63 -2.60
CA LEU A 14 54.19 -11.82 -1.34
C LEU A 14 54.05 -10.50 -0.56
N ALA A 15 55.10 -9.69 -0.51
CA ALA A 15 55.06 -8.37 0.13
C ALA A 15 54.09 -7.42 -0.58
N LEU A 16 54.03 -7.47 -1.92
CA LEU A 16 53.06 -6.67 -2.69
C LEU A 16 51.61 -7.13 -2.46
N ALA A 17 51.40 -8.44 -2.39
CA ALA A 17 50.07 -9.00 -2.10
C ALA A 17 49.55 -8.61 -0.69
N VAL A 18 50.45 -8.64 0.31
CA VAL A 18 50.13 -8.21 1.67
C VAL A 18 49.81 -6.71 1.72
N LEU A 19 50.58 -5.88 1.00
CA LEU A 19 50.31 -4.44 0.92
C LEU A 19 48.95 -4.11 0.25
N VAL A 20 48.59 -4.85 -0.80
CA VAL A 20 47.29 -4.71 -1.48
C VAL A 20 46.14 -5.09 -0.54
N VAL A 21 46.25 -6.18 0.21
CA VAL A 21 45.23 -6.64 1.18
C VAL A 21 45.10 -5.64 2.33
N VAL A 22 46.19 -5.08 2.83
CA VAL A 22 46.17 -4.06 3.90
C VAL A 22 45.54 -2.77 3.38
N ALA A 23 45.91 -2.31 2.17
CA ALA A 23 45.33 -1.13 1.57
C ALA A 23 43.83 -1.28 1.30
N TYR A 24 43.39 -2.46 0.82
CA TYR A 24 41.98 -2.78 0.63
C TYR A 24 41.21 -2.82 1.96
N SER A 25 41.78 -3.41 3.00
CA SER A 25 41.20 -3.44 4.35
C SER A 25 41.05 -2.06 4.96
N LEU A 26 42.04 -1.17 4.76
CA LEU A 26 41.99 0.21 5.22
C LEU A 26 40.94 1.05 4.45
N LEU A 27 40.80 0.80 3.14
CA LEU A 27 39.76 1.41 2.30
C LEU A 27 38.35 0.99 2.74
N VAL A 28 38.14 -0.30 3.00
CA VAL A 28 36.85 -0.84 3.48
C VAL A 28 36.52 -0.34 4.88
N GLN A 29 37.54 -0.25 5.79
CA GLN A 29 37.34 0.36 7.11
C GLN A 29 37.07 1.86 7.03
N GLY A 30 37.75 2.57 6.12
CA GLY A 30 37.48 3.99 5.86
C GLY A 30 36.05 4.23 5.34
N GLN A 31 35.54 3.40 4.45
CA GLN A 31 34.18 3.46 3.97
C GLN A 31 33.16 3.11 5.07
N ARG A 32 33.43 2.12 5.92
CA ARG A 32 32.56 1.78 7.07
C ARG A 32 32.52 2.90 8.12
N LEU A 33 33.63 3.60 8.33
CA LEU A 33 33.69 4.77 9.23
C LEU A 33 32.97 5.99 8.63
N HIS A 34 33.00 6.17 7.31
CA HIS A 34 32.23 7.24 6.67
C HIS A 34 30.71 6.95 6.65
N VAL A 35 30.30 5.70 6.44
CA VAL A 35 28.89 5.29 6.54
C VAL A 35 28.40 5.38 7.99
N ALA A 36 29.20 4.93 8.97
CA ALA A 36 28.87 5.05 10.38
C ALA A 36 28.85 6.50 10.89
N ALA A 37 29.71 7.38 10.33
CA ALA A 37 29.68 8.81 10.68
C ALA A 37 28.52 9.58 10.02
N SER A 38 28.05 9.15 8.86
CA SER A 38 26.85 9.73 8.23
C SER A 38 25.55 9.27 8.90
N THR A 39 25.46 8.00 9.30
CA THR A 39 24.31 7.46 10.05
C THR A 39 24.32 7.96 11.51
N GLY A 40 25.46 8.10 12.16
CA GLY A 40 25.56 8.66 13.51
C GLY A 40 25.34 10.18 13.59
N ARG A 41 25.41 10.91 12.47
CA ARG A 41 25.08 12.35 12.42
C ARG A 41 23.60 12.63 12.17
N MET A 42 22.87 11.71 11.54
CA MET A 42 21.40 11.85 11.38
C MET A 42 20.63 11.53 12.65
N SER A 43 21.13 10.65 13.52
CA SER A 43 20.47 10.32 14.79
C SER A 43 20.72 11.35 15.92
N ARG A 44 21.52 12.39 15.71
CA ARG A 44 21.86 13.39 16.74
C ARG A 44 21.34 14.81 16.48
N ALA A 45 20.56 15.03 15.47
CA ALA A 45 20.14 16.38 15.05
C ALA A 45 18.64 16.60 14.98
N MET A 46 17.87 15.87 15.80
CA MET A 46 16.51 16.33 16.12
C MET A 46 16.34 16.36 17.63
N SER A 47 17.14 17.20 18.29
CA SER A 47 16.69 17.78 19.55
C SER A 47 15.42 18.55 19.23
N ALA A 48 14.30 18.11 19.81
CA ALA A 48 13.02 18.79 19.78
C ALA A 48 13.19 20.31 19.66
N GLY A 49 13.13 20.82 18.48
CA GLY A 49 12.87 22.23 18.25
C GLY A 49 11.43 22.42 18.66
N THR A 50 11.22 22.81 19.88
CA THR A 50 10.31 23.83 20.39
C THR A 50 8.89 23.97 19.79
N ASP A 51 8.44 23.23 18.79
CA ASP A 51 7.04 23.29 18.35
C ASP A 51 6.19 22.33 19.20
N ALA A 52 5.30 22.90 20.02
CA ALA A 52 4.44 22.14 20.92
C ALA A 52 3.55 21.13 20.20
N ARG A 53 3.31 21.31 18.90
CA ARG A 53 2.51 20.38 18.09
C ARG A 53 3.20 19.02 17.88
N LEU A 54 4.54 18.95 18.03
CA LEU A 54 5.30 17.70 17.93
C LEU A 54 5.35 16.90 19.23
N THR A 55 4.74 17.39 20.31
CA THR A 55 4.75 16.70 21.61
C THR A 55 4.08 15.33 21.45
N GLY A 56 4.75 14.28 21.97
CA GLY A 56 4.29 12.89 21.92
C GLY A 56 4.65 12.14 20.64
N ALA A 57 4.74 12.83 19.51
CA ALA A 57 5.02 12.21 18.23
C ALA A 57 6.51 11.80 18.06
N TYR A 58 6.71 10.66 17.40
CA TYR A 58 8.04 10.13 17.08
C TYR A 58 8.02 9.23 15.86
N ARG A 59 9.21 8.93 15.31
CA ARG A 59 9.40 7.98 14.22
C ARG A 59 10.68 7.18 14.37
N PHE A 60 10.70 6.00 13.77
CA PHE A 60 11.88 5.17 13.57
C PHE A 60 11.72 4.29 12.33
N THR A 61 12.80 3.63 11.89
CA THR A 61 12.75 2.69 10.77
C THR A 61 13.10 1.28 11.23
N ARG A 62 12.36 0.27 10.75
CA ARG A 62 12.63 -1.14 11.02
C ARG A 62 12.05 -2.01 9.90
N GLY A 63 12.79 -3.03 9.44
CA GLY A 63 12.33 -3.98 8.43
C GLY A 63 11.83 -3.32 7.16
N GLY A 64 12.50 -2.28 6.67
CA GLY A 64 12.08 -1.53 5.48
C GLY A 64 10.97 -0.50 5.70
N TRP A 65 10.27 -0.54 6.84
CA TRP A 65 9.17 0.36 7.17
C TRP A 65 9.63 1.58 7.97
N THR A 66 8.93 2.69 7.77
CA THR A 66 8.97 3.86 8.65
C THR A 66 7.77 3.81 9.59
N TYR A 67 8.02 3.45 10.85
CA TYR A 67 7.01 3.56 11.90
C TYR A 67 6.88 5.01 12.33
N VAL A 68 5.64 5.50 12.45
CA VAL A 68 5.34 6.84 12.94
C VAL A 68 4.20 6.81 13.95
N HIS A 69 4.46 7.35 15.14
CA HIS A 69 3.47 7.57 16.17
C HIS A 69 2.96 9.01 16.11
N LEU A 70 1.65 9.17 16.03
CA LEU A 70 0.95 10.44 15.93
C LEU A 70 -0.13 10.51 17.01
N GLU A 71 -0.22 11.65 17.74
CA GLU A 71 -1.23 11.78 18.80
C GLU A 71 -1.75 13.20 18.95
N GLY A 72 -3.01 13.36 19.36
CA GLY A 72 -3.61 14.63 19.72
C GLY A 72 -4.85 15.02 18.92
N SER A 73 -5.05 16.34 18.77
CA SER A 73 -6.12 16.87 17.94
C SER A 73 -5.86 16.59 16.44
N PRO A 74 -6.89 16.67 15.57
CA PRO A 74 -6.70 16.48 14.13
C PRO A 74 -5.59 17.37 13.55
N GLU A 75 -5.52 18.65 13.94
CA GLU A 75 -4.46 19.57 13.50
C GLU A 75 -3.08 19.15 13.99
N GLN A 76 -2.98 18.61 15.23
CA GLN A 76 -1.71 18.12 15.78
C GLN A 76 -1.26 16.86 15.03
N ILE A 77 -2.15 15.89 14.85
CA ILE A 77 -1.87 14.65 14.10
C ILE A 77 -1.39 15.00 12.68
N GLY A 78 -2.12 15.88 11.99
CA GLY A 78 -1.74 16.33 10.66
C GLY A 78 -0.39 17.04 10.65
N PHE A 79 -0.14 17.96 11.61
CA PHE A 79 1.15 18.64 11.69
C PHE A 79 2.31 17.68 11.94
N GLN A 80 2.15 16.73 12.85
CA GLN A 80 3.13 15.71 13.16
C GLN A 80 3.42 14.85 11.93
N HIS A 81 2.38 14.41 11.22
CA HIS A 81 2.47 13.64 9.98
C HIS A 81 3.27 14.40 8.92
N GLY A 82 2.84 15.62 8.58
CA GLY A 82 3.50 16.45 7.58
C GLY A 82 4.94 16.82 7.93
N TYR A 83 5.24 17.05 9.22
CA TYR A 83 6.59 17.40 9.67
C TYR A 83 7.52 16.20 9.72
N LEU A 84 7.06 15.08 10.32
CA LEU A 84 7.91 13.90 10.53
C LEU A 84 8.18 13.12 9.23
N LEU A 85 7.26 13.16 8.28
CA LEU A 85 7.37 12.45 7.00
C LEU A 85 7.60 13.38 5.81
N ALA A 86 8.01 14.64 6.03
CA ALA A 86 8.13 15.62 4.96
C ALA A 86 8.99 15.18 3.76
N PRO A 87 10.16 14.54 3.93
CA PRO A 87 10.94 14.03 2.80
C PRO A 87 10.24 12.91 2.05
N GLU A 88 9.60 11.97 2.77
CA GLU A 88 8.87 10.85 2.19
C GLU A 88 7.62 11.31 1.43
N ILE A 89 6.90 12.30 1.98
CA ILE A 89 5.73 12.89 1.32
C ILE A 89 6.14 13.60 0.02
N ALA A 90 7.23 14.35 0.03
CA ALA A 90 7.74 15.03 -1.17
C ALA A 90 8.13 14.04 -2.27
N ASP A 91 8.76 12.91 -1.90
CA ASP A 91 9.16 11.84 -2.80
C ASP A 91 7.94 11.09 -3.35
N ALA A 92 7.00 10.72 -2.49
CA ALA A 92 5.75 10.06 -2.87
C ALA A 92 4.90 10.94 -3.79
N PHE A 93 4.77 12.21 -3.47
CA PHE A 93 4.06 13.20 -4.29
C PHE A 93 4.64 13.33 -5.71
N ALA A 94 5.98 13.29 -5.85
CA ALA A 94 6.61 13.34 -7.17
C ALA A 94 6.24 12.14 -8.03
N ALA A 95 6.22 10.93 -7.46
CA ALA A 95 5.84 9.70 -8.14
C ALA A 95 4.36 9.70 -8.55
N VAL A 96 3.45 10.01 -7.63
CA VAL A 96 2.00 10.12 -7.90
C VAL A 96 1.73 11.17 -8.98
N LYS A 97 2.32 12.35 -8.87
CA LYS A 97 2.16 13.40 -9.86
C LYS A 97 2.63 12.97 -11.26
N LEU A 98 3.74 12.23 -11.35
CA LEU A 98 4.22 11.69 -12.63
C LEU A 98 3.25 10.67 -13.18
N ASP A 99 2.76 9.76 -12.35
CA ASP A 99 1.84 8.70 -12.75
C ASP A 99 0.50 9.26 -13.23
N ASP A 100 -0.17 10.05 -12.41
CA ASP A 100 -1.47 10.65 -12.72
C ASP A 100 -1.43 11.51 -14.00
N THR A 101 -0.41 12.36 -14.12
CA THR A 101 -0.30 13.23 -15.30
C THR A 101 0.06 12.44 -16.56
N HIS A 102 0.84 11.35 -16.42
CA HIS A 102 1.14 10.48 -17.55
C HIS A 102 -0.05 9.60 -17.96
N SER A 103 -0.72 8.94 -17.02
CA SER A 103 -1.83 8.01 -17.32
C SER A 103 -3.04 8.76 -17.87
N THR A 104 -3.49 9.81 -17.22
CA THR A 104 -4.71 10.55 -17.57
C THR A 104 -4.51 11.61 -18.67
N LYS A 105 -3.27 12.02 -18.96
CA LYS A 105 -2.93 13.16 -19.84
C LYS A 105 -3.52 14.49 -19.36
N LYS A 106 -3.86 14.59 -18.07
CA LYS A 106 -4.22 15.86 -17.42
C LYS A 106 -2.95 16.49 -16.84
N ASP A 107 -2.92 17.81 -16.71
CA ASP A 107 -1.87 18.47 -15.93
C ASP A 107 -2.20 18.44 -14.44
N TRP A 108 -1.21 18.68 -13.59
CA TRP A 108 -1.42 18.64 -12.14
C TRP A 108 -2.41 19.71 -11.64
N ALA A 109 -2.50 20.85 -12.32
CA ALA A 109 -3.47 21.89 -11.98
C ALA A 109 -4.93 21.38 -12.09
N PHE A 110 -5.20 20.43 -12.99
CA PHE A 110 -6.50 19.78 -13.08
C PHE A 110 -6.85 19.04 -11.78
N PHE A 111 -5.90 18.29 -11.20
CA PHE A 111 -6.09 17.57 -9.94
C PHE A 111 -6.21 18.52 -8.75
N GLN A 112 -5.44 19.60 -8.71
CA GLN A 112 -5.59 20.64 -7.69
C GLN A 112 -6.99 21.30 -7.74
N HIS A 113 -7.50 21.62 -8.93
CA HIS A 113 -8.86 22.14 -9.07
C HIS A 113 -9.93 21.13 -8.67
N ALA A 114 -9.76 19.86 -9.03
CA ALA A 114 -10.67 18.80 -8.58
C ALA A 114 -10.67 18.66 -7.06
N ALA A 115 -9.49 18.65 -6.43
CA ALA A 115 -9.34 18.63 -4.98
C ALA A 115 -10.05 19.81 -4.30
N HIS A 116 -9.87 21.03 -4.83
CA HIS A 116 -10.46 22.24 -4.27
C HIS A 116 -11.98 22.31 -4.47
N ASP A 117 -12.45 22.06 -5.70
CA ASP A 117 -13.84 22.35 -6.09
C ASP A 117 -14.76 21.16 -5.84
N MET A 118 -14.25 19.93 -5.95
CA MET A 118 -15.06 18.72 -5.91
C MET A 118 -14.92 17.94 -4.58
N LEU A 119 -13.72 17.87 -3.99
CA LEU A 119 -13.53 17.06 -2.80
C LEU A 119 -13.62 17.88 -1.51
N TRP A 120 -12.90 19.02 -1.45
CA TRP A 120 -12.80 19.82 -0.24
C TRP A 120 -14.13 20.21 0.41
N PRO A 121 -15.18 20.60 -0.32
CA PRO A 121 -16.48 20.95 0.27
C PRO A 121 -17.18 19.78 0.98
N HIS A 122 -16.81 18.54 0.65
CA HIS A 122 -17.43 17.32 1.17
C HIS A 122 -16.59 16.63 2.25
N ILE A 123 -15.40 17.18 2.57
CA ILE A 123 -14.56 16.70 3.66
C ILE A 123 -15.06 17.27 4.98
N GLU A 124 -15.27 16.41 5.98
CA GLU A 124 -15.69 16.84 7.31
C GLU A 124 -14.63 17.71 8.00
N ALA A 125 -15.07 18.64 8.87
CA ALA A 125 -14.19 19.62 9.51
C ALA A 125 -13.01 19.02 10.26
N GLU A 126 -13.17 17.84 10.85
CA GLU A 126 -12.13 17.08 11.53
C GLU A 126 -10.99 16.74 10.57
N TYR A 127 -11.29 16.15 9.43
CA TYR A 127 -10.28 15.75 8.45
C TYR A 127 -9.76 16.94 7.63
N GLN A 128 -10.57 17.99 7.44
CA GLN A 128 -10.05 19.27 6.93
C GLN A 128 -8.96 19.84 7.85
N ALA A 129 -9.14 19.73 9.16
CA ALA A 129 -8.14 20.20 10.12
C ALA A 129 -6.86 19.36 10.07
N GLU A 130 -6.98 18.03 9.92
CA GLU A 130 -5.83 17.13 9.77
C GLU A 130 -5.06 17.41 8.47
N LEU A 131 -5.74 17.57 7.32
CA LEU A 131 -5.10 17.88 6.03
C LEU A 131 -4.40 19.25 6.03
N LYS A 132 -5.00 20.26 6.66
CA LYS A 132 -4.33 21.56 6.91
C LYS A 132 -3.10 21.40 7.80
N GLY A 133 -3.21 20.57 8.84
CA GLY A 133 -2.09 20.20 9.70
C GLY A 133 -0.93 19.60 8.91
N ILE A 134 -1.19 18.63 7.99
CA ILE A 134 -0.17 18.05 7.11
C ILE A 134 0.53 19.14 6.30
N THR A 135 -0.26 20.03 5.66
CA THR A 135 0.26 21.14 4.87
C THR A 135 1.17 22.06 5.71
N ASP A 136 0.74 22.38 6.93
CA ASP A 136 1.50 23.22 7.86
C ASP A 136 2.79 22.54 8.32
N GLY A 137 2.75 21.24 8.63
CA GLY A 137 3.91 20.44 9.00
C GLY A 137 4.96 20.36 7.89
N LEU A 138 4.53 20.09 6.66
CA LEU A 138 5.38 20.11 5.46
C LEU A 138 6.08 21.46 5.29
N ASN A 139 5.30 22.54 5.33
CA ASN A 139 5.84 23.89 5.16
C ASN A 139 6.79 24.30 6.30
N ALA A 140 6.50 23.88 7.55
CA ALA A 140 7.38 24.10 8.69
C ALA A 140 8.71 23.32 8.57
N HIS A 141 8.68 22.11 8.00
CA HIS A 141 9.89 21.35 7.69
C HIS A 141 10.68 21.92 6.51
N GLY A 142 10.06 22.74 5.66
CA GLY A 142 10.68 23.38 4.48
C GLY A 142 10.26 22.78 3.13
N VAL A 143 9.38 21.78 3.12
CA VAL A 143 8.77 21.23 1.91
C VAL A 143 7.57 22.10 1.52
N LYS A 144 7.57 22.63 0.30
CA LYS A 144 6.53 23.54 -0.20
C LYS A 144 5.45 22.78 -0.95
N MET A 145 4.33 22.58 -0.28
CA MET A 145 3.11 22.03 -0.87
C MET A 145 1.91 22.90 -0.48
N THR A 146 0.94 22.99 -1.36
CA THR A 146 -0.33 23.65 -1.10
C THR A 146 -1.33 22.69 -0.44
N LEU A 147 -2.39 23.21 0.14
CA LEU A 147 -3.48 22.36 0.65
C LEU A 147 -4.10 21.52 -0.47
N ASP A 148 -4.27 22.11 -1.65
CA ASP A 148 -4.84 21.39 -2.81
C ASP A 148 -3.92 20.26 -3.29
N ASP A 149 -2.58 20.39 -3.15
CA ASP A 149 -1.64 19.29 -3.39
C ASP A 149 -1.84 18.15 -2.40
N VAL A 150 -2.01 18.47 -1.12
CA VAL A 150 -2.22 17.47 -0.06
C VAL A 150 -3.58 16.77 -0.23
N VAL A 151 -4.64 17.51 -0.56
CA VAL A 151 -5.97 16.92 -0.80
C VAL A 151 -5.96 16.05 -2.06
N ALA A 152 -5.32 16.50 -3.15
CA ALA A 152 -5.18 15.71 -4.36
C ALA A 152 -4.35 14.42 -4.12
N LEU A 153 -3.28 14.50 -3.31
CA LEU A 153 -2.51 13.34 -2.91
C LEU A 153 -3.33 12.33 -2.09
N ASN A 154 -4.25 12.80 -1.23
CA ASN A 154 -5.13 11.91 -0.48
C ASN A 154 -6.22 11.25 -1.33
N ALA A 155 -6.40 11.70 -2.56
CA ALA A 155 -7.37 11.14 -3.50
C ALA A 155 -6.68 10.59 -4.77
N PHE A 156 -5.43 10.13 -4.66
CA PHE A 156 -4.66 9.68 -5.82
C PHE A 156 -5.20 8.38 -6.43
N GLU A 157 -5.96 7.58 -5.69
CA GLU A 157 -6.71 6.44 -6.23
C GLU A 157 -8.06 6.89 -6.81
N GLU A 158 -8.71 7.90 -6.20
CA GLU A 158 -10.05 8.32 -6.60
C GLU A 158 -10.06 9.21 -7.85
N LEU A 159 -9.14 10.18 -7.94
CA LEU A 159 -9.19 11.20 -8.98
C LEU A 159 -8.85 10.66 -10.38
N PRO A 160 -7.75 9.92 -10.60
CA PRO A 160 -7.41 9.45 -11.93
C PRO A 160 -8.38 8.39 -12.45
N ASP A 161 -8.80 7.45 -11.61
CA ASP A 161 -9.51 6.25 -12.04
C ASP A 161 -11.04 6.39 -12.02
N TYR A 162 -11.60 7.31 -11.22
CA TYR A 162 -13.03 7.48 -11.08
C TYR A 162 -13.51 8.86 -11.54
N TYR A 163 -12.90 9.94 -11.04
CA TYR A 163 -13.32 11.30 -11.40
C TYR A 163 -12.95 11.65 -12.86
N VAL A 164 -11.75 11.36 -13.32
CA VAL A 164 -11.31 11.71 -14.69
C VAL A 164 -12.18 11.05 -15.75
N PRO A 165 -12.49 9.75 -15.74
CA PRO A 165 -13.40 9.12 -16.69
C PRO A 165 -14.80 9.74 -16.67
N TRP A 166 -15.33 10.02 -15.47
CA TRP A 166 -16.62 10.69 -15.31
C TRP A 166 -16.60 12.11 -15.88
N TYR A 167 -15.57 12.89 -15.62
CA TYR A 167 -15.37 14.23 -16.12
C TYR A 167 -15.31 14.26 -17.65
N ASP A 168 -14.47 13.42 -18.24
CA ASP A 168 -14.26 13.38 -19.69
C ASP A 168 -15.51 12.94 -20.46
N LYS A 169 -16.25 11.98 -19.92
CA LYS A 169 -17.55 11.57 -20.48
C LYS A 169 -18.56 12.72 -20.51
N ARG A 170 -18.61 13.58 -19.48
CA ARG A 170 -19.52 14.72 -19.40
C ARG A 170 -19.11 15.88 -20.32
N HIS A 171 -17.83 16.12 -20.45
CA HIS A 171 -17.31 17.26 -21.22
C HIS A 171 -17.02 16.92 -22.69
N LYS A 172 -17.31 15.70 -23.16
CA LYS A 172 -17.14 15.22 -24.54
C LYS A 172 -15.78 15.64 -25.12
N THR A 173 -14.72 15.48 -24.34
CA THR A 173 -13.37 15.79 -24.80
C THR A 173 -12.98 14.81 -25.90
N LYS A 174 -12.28 15.28 -26.96
CA LYS A 174 -11.76 14.38 -28.02
C LYS A 174 -10.79 13.32 -27.50
N LYS A 175 -10.30 13.48 -26.26
CA LYS A 175 -9.50 12.50 -25.50
C LYS A 175 -10.36 11.43 -24.81
N ALA A 176 -11.68 11.60 -24.73
CA ALA A 176 -12.58 10.65 -24.07
C ALA A 176 -12.55 9.25 -24.70
N GLU A 177 -12.23 9.15 -26.00
CA GLU A 177 -12.04 7.84 -26.66
C GLU A 177 -10.76 7.13 -26.20
N SER A 178 -9.71 7.87 -25.81
CA SER A 178 -8.46 7.28 -25.29
C SER A 178 -8.46 7.07 -23.77
N VAL A 179 -9.35 7.76 -23.06
CA VAL A 179 -9.52 7.63 -21.60
C VAL A 179 -10.62 6.60 -21.28
N ALA A 180 -11.54 6.34 -22.22
CA ALA A 180 -12.49 5.22 -22.11
C ALA A 180 -11.79 3.83 -22.13
N ASP A 181 -10.51 3.79 -22.50
CA ASP A 181 -9.65 2.61 -22.40
C ASP A 181 -8.87 2.54 -21.07
N LEU A 182 -8.98 3.55 -20.19
CA LEU A 182 -8.48 3.46 -18.83
C LEU A 182 -9.46 2.59 -18.03
N LYS A 183 -9.08 1.35 -17.87
CA LYS A 183 -9.75 0.43 -16.96
C LYS A 183 -9.31 0.76 -15.55
N VAL A 184 -10.24 0.81 -14.62
CA VAL A 184 -9.91 0.73 -13.19
C VAL A 184 -9.25 -0.62 -12.99
N LEU A 185 -7.94 -0.63 -12.86
CA LEU A 185 -7.20 -1.82 -12.52
C LEU A 185 -7.49 -2.07 -11.04
N GLY A 186 -8.10 -3.23 -10.75
CA GLY A 186 -8.17 -3.66 -9.38
C GLY A 186 -6.76 -3.89 -8.86
N HIS A 187 -6.50 -3.37 -7.68
CA HIS A 187 -5.25 -3.56 -6.97
C HIS A 187 -5.53 -4.50 -5.80
N CYS A 188 -4.61 -5.34 -5.39
CA CYS A 188 -4.69 -6.14 -4.16
C CYS A 188 -5.22 -7.57 -4.31
N SER A 189 -4.89 -8.34 -3.28
CA SER A 189 -5.32 -9.71 -3.11
C SER A 189 -5.39 -10.04 -1.62
N ALA A 190 -6.51 -10.54 -1.11
CA ALA A 190 -6.73 -10.64 0.32
C ALA A 190 -7.59 -11.85 0.72
N PHE A 191 -7.51 -12.26 1.98
CA PHE A 191 -8.49 -13.14 2.58
C PHE A 191 -8.75 -12.81 4.05
N VAL A 192 -9.92 -13.24 4.54
CA VAL A 192 -10.24 -13.32 5.96
C VAL A 192 -10.90 -14.67 6.25
N ALA A 193 -10.46 -15.34 7.33
CA ALA A 193 -10.98 -16.65 7.73
C ALA A 193 -11.22 -16.71 9.24
N THR A 194 -12.18 -17.56 9.68
CA THR A 194 -12.52 -17.75 11.09
C THR A 194 -13.12 -19.12 11.39
N GLY A 195 -13.24 -19.46 12.66
CA GLY A 195 -13.87 -20.69 13.12
C GLY A 195 -13.08 -21.94 12.72
N SER A 196 -13.75 -22.97 12.20
CA SER A 196 -13.11 -24.24 11.85
C SER A 196 -12.13 -24.17 10.66
N TRP A 197 -11.93 -23.00 10.07
CA TRP A 197 -11.01 -22.77 8.96
C TRP A 197 -9.62 -22.39 9.44
N THR A 198 -9.52 -21.76 10.60
CA THR A 198 -8.27 -21.36 11.21
C THR A 198 -7.82 -22.38 12.27
N LYS A 199 -6.54 -22.34 12.62
CA LYS A 199 -5.88 -23.30 13.52
C LYS A 199 -6.45 -23.31 14.93
N ASP A 200 -6.86 -22.15 15.43
CA ASP A 200 -7.38 -21.98 16.79
C ASP A 200 -8.81 -21.43 16.84
N GLY A 201 -9.48 -21.35 15.71
CA GLY A 201 -10.84 -20.85 15.59
C GLY A 201 -10.98 -19.33 15.61
N GLN A 202 -9.88 -18.59 15.67
CA GLN A 202 -9.88 -17.12 15.67
C GLN A 202 -9.76 -16.54 14.26
N ILE A 203 -10.01 -15.24 14.12
CA ILE A 203 -9.87 -14.57 12.84
C ILE A 203 -8.39 -14.53 12.43
N VAL A 204 -8.12 -14.83 11.16
CA VAL A 204 -6.85 -14.56 10.47
C VAL A 204 -7.17 -13.75 9.21
N MET A 205 -6.46 -12.65 9.00
CA MET A 205 -6.63 -11.72 7.88
C MET A 205 -5.28 -11.45 7.24
N ALA A 206 -5.24 -11.46 5.91
CA ALA A 206 -4.02 -11.21 5.14
C ALA A 206 -4.32 -10.40 3.88
N HIS A 207 -3.34 -9.63 3.42
CA HIS A 207 -3.48 -8.71 2.31
C HIS A 207 -2.15 -8.45 1.58
N ASN A 208 -2.15 -8.64 0.28
CA ASN A 208 -1.13 -8.17 -0.65
C ASN A 208 -1.58 -6.87 -1.30
N ASN A 209 -0.90 -5.77 -1.06
CA ASN A 209 -1.08 -4.55 -1.83
C ASN A 209 -0.45 -4.70 -3.22
N TRP A 210 -1.23 -4.43 -4.26
CA TRP A 210 -0.79 -4.44 -5.64
C TRP A 210 -0.91 -3.05 -6.24
N THR A 211 0.17 -2.54 -6.78
CA THR A 211 0.17 -1.30 -7.54
C THR A 211 1.38 -1.24 -8.47
N ASN A 212 1.54 -0.15 -9.23
CA ASN A 212 2.77 0.06 -9.98
C ASN A 212 3.96 0.25 -9.02
N TYR A 213 5.14 -0.27 -9.38
CA TYR A 213 6.31 -0.27 -8.50
C TYR A 213 6.84 1.13 -8.20
N MET A 214 6.63 2.09 -9.11
CA MET A 214 7.07 3.46 -8.92
C MET A 214 6.36 4.13 -7.74
N VAL A 215 5.07 3.89 -7.55
CA VAL A 215 4.29 4.37 -6.40
C VAL A 215 4.43 3.41 -5.22
N GLY A 216 4.25 2.12 -5.44
CA GLY A 216 4.18 1.11 -4.39
C GLY A 216 5.46 0.93 -3.57
N GLU A 217 6.63 1.18 -4.16
CA GLU A 217 7.91 1.16 -3.43
C GLU A 217 7.96 2.22 -2.31
N ARG A 218 7.14 3.26 -2.40
CA ARG A 218 7.00 4.34 -1.40
C ARG A 218 5.95 4.06 -0.33
N TRP A 219 5.16 3.02 -0.49
CA TRP A 219 4.09 2.64 0.44
C TRP A 219 4.65 1.83 1.61
N ARG A 220 5.40 2.52 2.49
CA ARG A 220 6.20 1.89 3.55
C ARG A 220 6.08 2.61 4.89
N VAL A 221 4.90 3.13 5.21
CA VAL A 221 4.66 3.78 6.50
C VAL A 221 3.78 2.88 7.37
N MET A 222 4.19 2.67 8.60
CA MET A 222 3.37 2.04 9.64
C MET A 222 2.88 3.14 10.58
N PHE A 223 1.61 3.47 10.48
CA PHE A 223 0.97 4.50 11.31
C PHE A 223 0.42 3.91 12.61
N ASP A 224 0.79 4.52 13.73
CA ASP A 224 0.19 4.33 15.04
C ASP A 224 -0.43 5.66 15.46
N ILE A 225 -1.76 5.77 15.38
CA ILE A 225 -2.49 7.02 15.54
C ILE A 225 -3.33 6.97 16.82
N VAL A 226 -3.13 7.94 17.71
CA VAL A 226 -3.93 8.15 18.94
C VAL A 226 -4.72 9.45 18.80
N PRO A 227 -5.91 9.40 18.16
CA PRO A 227 -6.72 10.60 17.97
C PRO A 227 -7.35 11.06 19.28
N GLN A 228 -7.59 12.37 19.39
CA GLN A 228 -8.31 12.94 20.54
C GLN A 228 -9.72 12.36 20.71
N HIS A 229 -10.35 11.97 19.59
CA HIS A 229 -11.67 11.37 19.54
C HIS A 229 -11.64 10.10 18.68
N GLY A 230 -12.44 9.11 19.06
CA GLY A 230 -12.43 7.81 18.38
C GLY A 230 -11.41 6.85 18.99
N TYR A 231 -11.11 5.80 18.26
CA TYR A 231 -10.24 4.71 18.71
C TYR A 231 -8.82 4.89 18.17
N ARG A 232 -7.85 4.44 18.96
CA ARG A 232 -6.47 4.28 18.50
C ARG A 232 -6.45 3.31 17.33
N MET A 233 -5.60 3.60 16.34
CA MET A 233 -5.47 2.79 15.13
C MET A 233 -4.00 2.43 14.89
N ILE A 234 -3.75 1.21 14.41
CA ILE A 234 -2.52 0.84 13.74
C ILE A 234 -2.87 0.40 12.31
N MET A 235 -2.20 0.97 11.33
CA MET A 235 -2.43 0.68 9.92
C MET A 235 -1.14 0.91 9.14
N ASP A 236 -0.95 0.23 8.03
CA ASP A 236 0.05 0.68 7.06
C ASP A 236 -0.47 1.89 6.29
N GLY A 237 0.33 2.49 5.44
CA GLY A 237 -0.13 3.60 4.63
C GLY A 237 0.92 4.29 3.80
N PHE A 238 0.42 5.21 3.00
CA PHE A 238 1.21 6.01 2.07
C PHE A 238 1.59 7.35 2.67
N PRO A 239 2.82 7.87 2.43
CA PRO A 239 3.24 9.15 3.01
C PRO A 239 2.33 10.31 2.59
N GLY A 240 1.77 11.03 3.56
CA GLY A 240 0.91 12.20 3.33
C GLY A 240 -0.58 11.89 3.20
N VAL A 241 -0.98 10.63 3.22
CA VAL A 241 -2.37 10.18 3.15
C VAL A 241 -2.90 9.87 4.55
N ILE A 242 -4.13 10.29 4.87
CA ILE A 242 -4.70 10.16 6.22
C ILE A 242 -5.34 8.80 6.49
N THR A 243 -5.55 7.99 5.46
CA THR A 243 -6.01 6.59 5.54
C THR A 243 -4.87 5.64 5.18
N SER A 244 -5.12 4.35 5.29
CA SER A 244 -4.20 3.32 4.78
C SER A 244 -4.12 3.35 3.25
N ASP A 245 -5.24 3.61 2.60
CA ASP A 245 -5.46 3.66 1.16
C ASP A 245 -5.48 2.29 0.46
N ASP A 246 -4.92 1.26 1.07
CA ASP A 246 -5.18 -0.15 0.79
C ASP A 246 -5.97 -0.81 1.93
N ASP A 247 -6.49 0.04 2.78
CA ASP A 247 -7.42 -0.19 3.90
C ASP A 247 -7.04 -1.35 4.84
N PHE A 248 -5.74 -1.61 5.04
CA PHE A 248 -5.32 -2.57 6.05
C PHE A 248 -5.10 -1.89 7.40
N GLY A 249 -5.98 -2.18 8.36
CA GLY A 249 -5.91 -1.53 9.67
C GLY A 249 -6.66 -2.26 10.78
N ILE A 250 -6.29 -1.89 12.01
CA ILE A 250 -6.88 -2.40 13.24
C ILE A 250 -7.16 -1.22 14.14
N ASN A 251 -8.34 -1.18 14.77
CA ASN A 251 -8.60 -0.21 15.83
C ASN A 251 -8.66 -0.85 17.21
N SER A 252 -8.51 -0.03 18.26
CA SER A 252 -8.45 -0.49 19.65
C SER A 252 -9.77 -1.06 20.19
N ASP A 253 -10.88 -0.87 19.50
CA ASP A 253 -12.15 -1.53 19.80
C ASP A 253 -12.22 -2.98 19.28
N GLY A 254 -11.33 -3.34 18.35
CA GLY A 254 -11.18 -4.70 17.81
C GLY A 254 -11.73 -4.93 16.43
N LEU A 255 -12.01 -3.86 15.69
CA LEU A 255 -12.31 -3.92 14.26
C LEU A 255 -11.00 -4.17 13.48
N MET A 256 -11.04 -5.12 12.55
CA MET A 256 -9.97 -5.47 11.62
C MET A 256 -10.50 -5.25 10.20
N VAL A 257 -9.72 -4.59 9.36
CA VAL A 257 -10.16 -4.16 8.03
C VAL A 257 -9.10 -4.47 6.99
N THR A 258 -9.52 -4.92 5.83
CA THR A 258 -8.74 -4.90 4.58
C THR A 258 -9.70 -4.85 3.38
N GLU A 259 -9.17 -4.67 2.16
CA GLU A 259 -9.97 -4.53 0.97
C GLU A 259 -9.33 -5.15 -0.27
N THR A 260 -10.07 -5.20 -1.36
CA THR A 260 -9.58 -5.34 -2.73
C THR A 260 -10.44 -4.52 -3.67
N THR A 261 -9.82 -3.69 -4.50
CA THR A 261 -10.50 -2.78 -5.43
C THR A 261 -11.37 -3.51 -6.45
N ILE A 262 -12.56 -3.04 -6.76
CA ILE A 262 -13.44 -3.59 -7.79
C ILE A 262 -12.97 -3.15 -9.18
N SER A 263 -12.55 -4.09 -10.00
CA SER A 263 -12.12 -3.85 -11.38
C SER A 263 -13.25 -3.37 -12.30
N ASP A 264 -12.88 -2.59 -13.33
CA ASP A 264 -13.79 -2.08 -14.36
C ASP A 264 -15.02 -1.38 -13.80
N PHE A 265 -14.88 -0.79 -12.61
CA PHE A 265 -15.93 -0.02 -11.95
C PHE A 265 -16.26 1.24 -12.73
N HIS A 266 -17.52 1.67 -12.68
CA HIS A 266 -17.96 2.89 -13.32
C HIS A 266 -19.02 3.62 -12.49
N GLY A 267 -18.74 4.85 -12.19
CA GLY A 267 -19.63 5.74 -11.45
C GLY A 267 -18.84 6.77 -10.66
N TRP A 268 -19.49 7.90 -10.42
CA TRP A 268 -18.97 8.98 -9.58
C TRP A 268 -20.13 9.88 -9.18
N ASP A 269 -20.24 10.16 -7.89
CA ASP A 269 -21.15 11.16 -7.34
C ASP A 269 -20.36 12.39 -6.90
N PRO A 270 -20.50 13.53 -7.60
CA PRO A 270 -19.76 14.74 -7.28
C PRO A 270 -20.15 15.38 -5.94
N ASP A 271 -21.30 15.02 -5.39
CA ASP A 271 -21.84 15.54 -4.14
C ASP A 271 -21.53 14.61 -2.93
N GLY A 272 -20.83 13.48 -3.17
CA GLY A 272 -20.51 12.50 -2.14
C GLY A 272 -19.23 12.84 -1.36
N ILE A 273 -19.05 12.15 -0.23
CA ILE A 273 -17.87 12.24 0.63
C ILE A 273 -16.75 11.38 0.01
N PRO A 274 -15.51 11.92 -0.13
CA PRO A 274 -14.39 11.15 -0.64
C PRO A 274 -14.16 9.84 0.15
N GLU A 275 -13.72 8.79 -0.55
CA GLU A 275 -13.51 7.49 0.06
C GLU A 275 -12.47 7.56 1.18
N PHE A 276 -11.33 8.21 0.96
CA PHE A 276 -10.26 8.33 1.97
C PHE A 276 -10.74 8.98 3.29
N VAL A 277 -11.81 9.79 3.27
CA VAL A 277 -12.47 10.34 4.47
C VAL A 277 -13.35 9.28 5.13
N ARG A 278 -14.12 8.54 4.32
CA ARG A 278 -15.07 7.54 4.83
C ARG A 278 -14.33 6.33 5.44
N SER A 279 -13.29 5.81 4.76
CA SER A 279 -12.48 4.70 5.29
C SER A 279 -11.71 5.12 6.55
N ARG A 280 -11.09 6.31 6.58
CA ARG A 280 -10.49 6.86 7.79
C ARG A 280 -11.48 6.93 8.94
N LYS A 281 -12.66 7.49 8.69
CA LYS A 281 -13.74 7.62 9.69
C LYS A 281 -14.24 6.26 10.17
N ALA A 282 -14.40 5.31 9.25
CA ALA A 282 -14.88 3.98 9.57
C ALA A 282 -13.91 3.21 10.47
N LEU A 283 -12.59 3.31 10.21
CA LEU A 283 -11.58 2.72 11.09
C LEU A 283 -11.48 3.45 12.44
N GLN A 284 -11.57 4.79 12.45
CA GLN A 284 -11.44 5.61 13.66
C GLN A 284 -12.63 5.49 14.61
N TYR A 285 -13.85 5.33 14.10
CA TYR A 285 -15.07 5.40 14.91
C TYR A 285 -15.91 4.11 14.89
N GLY A 286 -15.63 3.18 13.99
CA GLY A 286 -16.36 1.92 13.92
C GLY A 286 -16.12 1.03 15.15
N THR A 287 -17.21 0.55 15.75
CA THR A 287 -17.19 -0.37 16.91
C THR A 287 -17.61 -1.79 16.50
N SER A 288 -18.10 -1.95 15.29
CA SER A 288 -18.65 -3.19 14.76
C SER A 288 -18.63 -3.18 13.22
N ILE A 289 -18.85 -4.33 12.63
CA ILE A 289 -19.06 -4.46 11.17
C ILE A 289 -20.23 -3.57 10.72
N ASP A 290 -21.30 -3.48 11.51
CA ASP A 290 -22.47 -2.65 11.15
C ASP A 290 -22.13 -1.15 11.14
N ASP A 291 -21.32 -0.68 12.10
CA ASP A 291 -20.87 0.71 12.11
C ASP A 291 -19.97 1.02 10.93
N TYR A 292 -19.04 0.12 10.61
CA TYR A 292 -18.16 0.27 9.44
C TYR A 292 -18.99 0.41 8.15
N VAL A 293 -19.88 -0.54 7.90
CA VAL A 293 -20.77 -0.55 6.73
C VAL A 293 -21.60 0.73 6.66
N LYS A 294 -22.20 1.15 7.80
CA LYS A 294 -23.00 2.37 7.86
C LYS A 294 -22.19 3.62 7.50
N ILE A 295 -20.96 3.75 8.03
CA ILE A 295 -20.10 4.90 7.76
C ILE A 295 -19.68 4.92 6.29
N MET A 296 -19.31 3.78 5.73
CA MET A 296 -18.89 3.67 4.33
C MET A 296 -20.03 3.94 3.33
N LEU A 297 -21.27 3.65 3.70
CA LEU A 297 -22.45 3.95 2.89
C LEU A 297 -22.86 5.42 2.93
N ASP A 298 -22.54 6.12 4.03
CA ASP A 298 -22.98 7.51 4.23
C ASP A 298 -22.22 8.46 3.29
N GLY A 299 -22.98 9.06 2.36
CA GLY A 299 -22.40 9.99 1.38
C GLY A 299 -21.41 9.33 0.39
N ASN A 300 -21.53 8.04 0.11
CA ASN A 300 -20.66 7.34 -0.83
C ASN A 300 -20.57 8.03 -2.19
N ASN A 301 -19.37 8.49 -2.57
CA ASN A 301 -19.12 9.15 -3.86
C ASN A 301 -18.83 8.18 -5.02
N GLY A 302 -18.65 6.88 -4.73
CA GLY A 302 -18.28 5.84 -5.69
C GLY A 302 -16.80 5.82 -6.05
N GLY A 303 -16.00 6.72 -5.48
CA GLY A 303 -14.54 6.69 -5.63
C GLY A 303 -13.95 5.53 -4.84
N TYR A 304 -12.88 4.94 -5.39
CA TYR A 304 -12.16 3.79 -4.83
C TYR A 304 -13.12 2.70 -4.32
N ALA A 305 -13.95 2.20 -5.25
CA ALA A 305 -14.97 1.20 -4.94
C ALA A 305 -14.33 -0.16 -4.65
N ASN A 306 -14.59 -0.71 -3.49
CA ASN A 306 -13.90 -1.88 -2.96
C ASN A 306 -14.83 -2.99 -2.51
N ASP A 307 -14.26 -4.17 -2.40
CA ASP A 307 -14.73 -5.33 -1.68
C ASP A 307 -13.97 -5.42 -0.34
N TRP A 308 -14.58 -4.86 0.73
CA TRP A 308 -13.97 -4.87 2.06
C TRP A 308 -14.12 -6.21 2.74
N LEU A 309 -13.03 -6.72 3.32
CA LEU A 309 -13.01 -7.89 4.18
C LEU A 309 -12.84 -7.42 5.63
N LEU A 310 -13.84 -7.68 6.45
CA LEU A 310 -13.93 -7.15 7.80
C LEU A 310 -13.87 -8.27 8.83
N GLY A 311 -13.28 -7.97 10.00
CA GLY A 311 -13.28 -8.85 11.16
C GLY A 311 -13.66 -8.09 12.42
N ASP A 312 -14.58 -8.64 13.21
CA ASP A 312 -14.86 -8.17 14.57
C ASP A 312 -14.26 -9.17 15.57
N ARG A 313 -13.11 -8.82 16.13
CA ARG A 313 -12.40 -9.64 17.12
C ARG A 313 -13.26 -10.02 18.33
N LYS A 314 -14.14 -9.12 18.77
CA LYS A 314 -14.96 -9.33 19.99
C LYS A 314 -16.00 -10.43 19.80
N THR A 315 -16.53 -10.57 18.59
CA THR A 315 -17.58 -11.54 18.26
C THR A 315 -17.09 -12.76 17.50
N GLY A 316 -15.87 -12.70 16.95
CA GLY A 316 -15.32 -13.71 16.04
C GLY A 316 -16.01 -13.73 14.67
N GLU A 317 -16.83 -12.71 14.37
CA GLU A 317 -17.51 -12.58 13.09
C GLU A 317 -16.62 -11.94 12.04
N ILE A 318 -16.71 -12.45 10.81
CA ILE A 318 -16.10 -11.85 9.63
C ILE A 318 -17.18 -11.48 8.62
N ALA A 319 -16.90 -10.48 7.78
CA ALA A 319 -17.79 -10.07 6.70
C ALA A 319 -17.02 -9.78 5.42
N GLN A 320 -17.73 -9.94 4.30
CA GLN A 320 -17.37 -9.39 3.00
C GLN A 320 -18.40 -8.31 2.67
N PHE A 321 -17.93 -7.11 2.36
CA PHE A 321 -18.75 -5.95 2.05
C PHE A 321 -18.37 -5.39 0.69
N GLU A 322 -19.08 -5.79 -0.34
CA GLU A 322 -18.97 -5.22 -1.68
C GLU A 322 -19.74 -3.90 -1.75
N LEU A 323 -19.05 -2.80 -2.03
CA LEU A 323 -19.64 -1.47 -2.10
C LEU A 323 -19.41 -0.86 -3.48
N GLY A 324 -20.45 -0.90 -4.30
CA GLY A 324 -20.57 -0.07 -5.49
C GLY A 324 -21.15 1.31 -5.19
N LEU A 325 -21.41 2.11 -6.21
CA LEU A 325 -22.11 3.39 -6.07
C LEU A 325 -23.62 3.23 -5.97
N ARG A 326 -24.19 2.26 -6.70
CA ARG A 326 -25.65 2.07 -6.86
C ARG A 326 -26.17 0.87 -6.10
N ALA A 327 -25.31 -0.09 -5.84
CA ALA A 327 -25.62 -1.30 -5.12
C ALA A 327 -24.51 -1.67 -4.13
N HIS A 328 -24.88 -2.44 -3.12
CA HIS A 328 -23.93 -3.00 -2.17
C HIS A 328 -24.45 -4.33 -1.63
N LYS A 329 -23.53 -5.11 -1.09
CA LYS A 329 -23.86 -6.39 -0.46
C LYS A 329 -22.96 -6.68 0.73
N VAL A 330 -23.54 -7.27 1.78
CA VAL A 330 -22.80 -7.74 2.96
C VAL A 330 -23.11 -9.20 3.19
N TRP A 331 -22.06 -10.03 3.22
CA TRP A 331 -22.13 -11.41 3.71
C TRP A 331 -21.41 -11.50 5.04
N ARG A 332 -21.88 -12.36 5.93
CA ARG A 332 -21.34 -12.49 7.29
C ARG A 332 -21.27 -13.95 7.74
N THR A 333 -20.25 -14.29 8.50
CA THR A 333 -20.13 -15.63 9.10
C THR A 333 -19.25 -15.62 10.36
N LYS A 334 -19.45 -16.60 11.24
CA LYS A 334 -18.55 -16.93 12.36
C LYS A 334 -17.81 -18.26 12.15
N ASN A 335 -17.99 -18.88 11.00
CA ASN A 335 -17.32 -20.13 10.65
C ASN A 335 -17.22 -20.25 9.12
N GLY A 336 -16.23 -19.60 8.55
CA GLY A 336 -16.05 -19.51 7.11
C GLY A 336 -14.83 -18.69 6.73
N TYR A 337 -14.79 -18.29 5.46
CA TYR A 337 -13.80 -17.37 4.93
C TYR A 337 -14.41 -16.54 3.80
N TYR A 338 -13.78 -15.42 3.52
CA TYR A 338 -14.00 -14.61 2.33
C TYR A 338 -12.66 -14.28 1.69
N VAL A 339 -12.66 -14.10 0.38
CA VAL A 339 -11.47 -13.75 -0.42
C VAL A 339 -11.79 -12.58 -1.33
N GLY A 340 -10.86 -11.66 -1.44
CA GLY A 340 -10.89 -10.55 -2.37
C GLY A 340 -9.81 -10.71 -3.44
N SER A 341 -10.15 -10.45 -4.70
CA SER A 341 -9.26 -10.51 -5.85
C SER A 341 -9.71 -9.60 -6.99
N ASN A 342 -10.26 -8.45 -6.62
CA ASN A 342 -10.61 -7.36 -7.53
C ASN A 342 -11.84 -7.57 -8.41
N PHE A 343 -12.82 -8.32 -7.95
CA PHE A 343 -14.14 -8.35 -8.59
C PHE A 343 -15.26 -8.45 -7.57
N THR A 344 -16.50 -8.25 -8.01
CA THR A 344 -17.68 -8.42 -7.18
C THR A 344 -18.35 -9.77 -7.46
N SER A 345 -18.86 -10.40 -6.43
CA SER A 345 -19.66 -11.64 -6.52
C SER A 345 -21.16 -11.37 -6.50
N ASP A 346 -21.60 -10.19 -6.03
CA ASP A 346 -23.01 -9.85 -6.00
C ASP A 346 -23.53 -9.49 -7.39
N PRO A 347 -24.60 -10.15 -7.87
CA PRO A 347 -25.12 -9.92 -9.22
C PRO A 347 -25.67 -8.51 -9.45
N GLU A 348 -26.11 -7.80 -8.39
CA GLU A 348 -26.65 -6.45 -8.49
C GLU A 348 -25.50 -5.43 -8.60
N VAL A 349 -24.46 -5.53 -7.76
CA VAL A 349 -23.24 -4.73 -7.88
C VAL A 349 -22.59 -4.97 -9.23
N GLN A 350 -22.44 -6.24 -9.62
CA GLN A 350 -21.88 -6.62 -10.93
C GLN A 350 -22.63 -5.98 -12.10
N LYS A 351 -23.95 -5.95 -12.03
CA LYS A 351 -24.79 -5.41 -13.12
C LYS A 351 -24.80 -3.88 -13.18
N LEU A 352 -24.77 -3.24 -12.02
CA LEU A 352 -25.00 -1.79 -11.92
C LEU A 352 -23.71 -0.97 -11.92
N ASP A 353 -22.62 -1.51 -11.37
CA ASP A 353 -21.46 -0.72 -10.99
C ASP A 353 -20.16 -1.14 -11.67
N THR A 354 -20.10 -2.31 -12.36
CA THR A 354 -18.90 -2.75 -13.06
C THR A 354 -19.22 -3.37 -14.42
N THR A 355 -18.20 -3.42 -15.30
CA THR A 355 -18.23 -4.13 -16.58
C THR A 355 -17.27 -5.32 -16.58
N TYR A 356 -16.69 -5.67 -15.43
CA TYR A 356 -15.73 -6.76 -15.29
C TYR A 356 -16.34 -8.12 -15.69
N ASN A 357 -15.57 -8.93 -16.43
CA ASN A 357 -16.02 -10.23 -16.93
C ASN A 357 -15.63 -11.37 -15.98
N LEU A 358 -16.58 -11.83 -15.16
CA LEU A 358 -16.38 -12.96 -14.24
C LEU A 358 -16.15 -14.30 -14.94
N ASP A 359 -16.53 -14.45 -16.21
CA ASP A 359 -16.50 -15.74 -16.93
C ASP A 359 -15.16 -15.99 -17.64
N ASP A 360 -14.24 -15.03 -17.66
CA ASP A 360 -12.92 -15.18 -18.30
C ASP A 360 -11.88 -15.73 -17.32
N PRO A 361 -11.57 -17.04 -17.34
CA PRO A 361 -10.61 -17.62 -16.40
C PRO A 361 -9.16 -17.22 -16.68
N THR A 362 -8.90 -16.49 -17.78
CA THR A 362 -7.54 -16.05 -18.15
C THR A 362 -7.15 -14.78 -17.44
N GLU A 363 -8.12 -14.02 -16.93
CA GLU A 363 -7.87 -12.76 -16.22
C GLU A 363 -7.34 -13.00 -14.81
N SER A 364 -6.40 -12.15 -14.40
CA SER A 364 -5.71 -12.24 -13.11
C SER A 364 -6.65 -12.30 -11.91
N PRO A 365 -7.67 -11.44 -11.78
CA PRO A 365 -8.60 -11.51 -10.67
C PRO A 365 -9.27 -12.89 -10.52
N ASN A 366 -9.72 -13.48 -11.63
CA ASN A 366 -10.37 -14.80 -11.61
C ASN A 366 -9.40 -15.94 -11.25
N ALA A 367 -8.18 -15.91 -11.81
CA ALA A 367 -7.14 -16.89 -11.51
C ALA A 367 -6.70 -16.85 -10.03
N ARG A 368 -6.49 -15.63 -9.49
CA ARG A 368 -6.13 -15.43 -8.07
C ARG A 368 -7.24 -15.83 -7.12
N HIS A 369 -8.50 -15.58 -7.47
CA HIS A 369 -9.64 -16.04 -6.66
C HIS A 369 -9.68 -17.57 -6.54
N VAL A 370 -9.51 -18.27 -7.66
CA VAL A 370 -9.42 -19.73 -7.66
C VAL A 370 -8.27 -20.21 -6.79
N ARG A 371 -7.10 -19.55 -6.87
CA ARG A 371 -5.93 -19.92 -6.07
C ARG A 371 -6.13 -19.72 -4.57
N TRP A 372 -6.74 -18.61 -4.16
CA TRP A 372 -7.14 -18.39 -2.76
C TRP A 372 -8.04 -19.51 -2.25
N ASP A 373 -9.05 -19.86 -3.02
CA ASP A 373 -10.00 -20.91 -2.70
C ASP A 373 -9.31 -22.29 -2.55
N GLU A 374 -8.37 -22.62 -3.45
CA GLU A 374 -7.57 -23.84 -3.37
C GLU A 374 -6.75 -23.86 -2.06
N LEU A 375 -5.96 -22.81 -1.80
CA LEU A 375 -5.08 -22.72 -0.63
C LEU A 375 -5.86 -22.80 0.70
N ILE A 376 -6.94 -22.06 0.81
CA ILE A 376 -7.75 -22.04 2.04
C ILE A 376 -8.43 -23.38 2.28
N LYS A 377 -8.98 -24.00 1.25
CA LYS A 377 -9.65 -25.32 1.35
C LYS A 377 -8.67 -26.45 1.71
N GLU A 378 -7.50 -26.48 1.07
CA GLU A 378 -6.43 -27.46 1.34
C GLU A 378 -5.86 -27.36 2.76
N ASN A 379 -5.89 -26.15 3.31
CA ASN A 379 -5.33 -25.85 4.62
C ASN A 379 -6.39 -25.60 5.70
N LYS A 380 -7.62 -26.02 5.48
CA LYS A 380 -8.70 -25.87 6.46
C LYS A 380 -8.28 -26.38 7.85
N GLY A 381 -8.50 -25.56 8.86
CA GLY A 381 -8.15 -25.86 10.25
C GLY A 381 -6.66 -25.73 10.60
N LYS A 382 -5.84 -25.19 9.67
CA LYS A 382 -4.40 -25.00 9.88
C LYS A 382 -3.97 -23.54 9.70
N ILE A 383 -4.85 -22.68 9.20
CA ILE A 383 -4.52 -21.30 8.85
C ILE A 383 -4.16 -20.53 10.12
N ASP A 384 -2.94 -20.04 10.16
CA ASP A 384 -2.38 -19.13 11.16
C ASP A 384 -1.56 -18.04 10.44
N VAL A 385 -1.01 -17.08 11.18
CA VAL A 385 -0.22 -15.95 10.64
C VAL A 385 0.91 -16.45 9.74
N GLN A 386 1.68 -17.44 10.17
CA GLN A 386 2.82 -17.95 9.40
C GLN A 386 2.42 -18.64 8.10
N LEU A 387 1.25 -19.27 8.08
CA LEU A 387 0.74 -19.89 6.86
C LEU A 387 0.16 -18.84 5.91
N ALA A 388 -0.45 -17.78 6.45
CA ALA A 388 -0.93 -16.64 5.68
C ALA A 388 0.22 -15.88 4.98
N GLU A 389 1.33 -15.61 5.69
CA GLU A 389 2.57 -15.05 5.09
C GLU A 389 3.04 -15.86 3.87
N LYS A 390 2.96 -17.20 3.96
CA LYS A 390 3.35 -18.09 2.84
C LYS A 390 2.38 -18.02 1.67
N PHE A 391 1.09 -17.84 1.93
CA PHE A 391 0.09 -17.71 0.89
C PHE A 391 0.32 -16.43 0.08
N GLU A 392 0.72 -15.34 0.72
CA GLU A 392 0.98 -14.09 0.03
C GLU A 392 2.18 -14.16 -0.93
N GLY A 393 3.14 -15.04 -0.65
CA GLY A 393 4.28 -15.31 -1.54
C GLY A 393 4.02 -16.41 -2.59
N ASP A 394 2.78 -16.85 -2.80
CA ASP A 394 2.46 -17.96 -3.71
C ASP A 394 2.53 -17.56 -5.19
N HIS A 395 3.22 -18.39 -5.98
CA HIS A 395 3.42 -18.18 -7.42
C HIS A 395 2.71 -19.21 -8.31
N PHE A 396 1.75 -19.95 -7.78
CA PHE A 396 1.01 -20.90 -8.59
C PHE A 396 -0.12 -20.20 -9.37
N ASP A 397 -0.01 -20.18 -10.70
CA ASP A 397 -1.08 -19.71 -11.59
C ASP A 397 -2.18 -20.78 -11.72
N ALA A 398 -3.33 -20.52 -11.12
CA ALA A 398 -4.45 -21.46 -11.11
C ALA A 398 -5.08 -21.68 -12.50
N TYR A 399 -4.88 -20.77 -13.46
CA TYR A 399 -5.36 -20.94 -14.83
C TYR A 399 -4.43 -21.84 -15.63
N THR A 400 -3.14 -21.53 -15.69
CA THR A 400 -2.18 -22.31 -16.49
C THR A 400 -1.71 -23.58 -15.79
N LYS A 401 -2.00 -23.74 -14.47
CA LYS A 401 -1.51 -24.80 -13.60
C LYS A 401 0.01 -24.91 -13.59
N LYS A 402 0.70 -23.78 -13.58
CA LYS A 402 2.15 -23.65 -13.52
C LYS A 402 2.58 -22.85 -12.30
N ASP A 403 3.74 -23.19 -11.80
CA ASP A 403 4.45 -22.46 -10.79
C ASP A 403 5.45 -21.51 -11.43
N GLY A 404 5.52 -20.27 -10.93
CA GLY A 404 6.41 -19.22 -11.39
C GLY A 404 5.76 -17.84 -11.33
N PRO A 405 6.55 -16.76 -11.17
CA PRO A 405 6.03 -15.41 -11.08
C PRO A 405 5.26 -15.00 -12.35
N ASP A 406 4.07 -14.45 -12.17
CA ASP A 406 3.19 -14.00 -13.25
C ASP A 406 2.19 -12.99 -12.68
N VAL A 407 1.53 -12.23 -13.54
CA VAL A 407 0.45 -11.32 -13.17
C VAL A 407 -0.79 -12.03 -12.60
N ARG A 408 -0.92 -13.36 -12.76
CA ARG A 408 -2.05 -14.18 -12.26
C ARG A 408 -1.75 -14.94 -10.97
N THR A 409 -0.65 -14.65 -10.33
CA THR A 409 -0.25 -15.27 -9.05
C THR A 409 -0.55 -14.37 -7.86
N LEU A 410 -0.66 -14.90 -6.65
CA LEU A 410 -0.98 -14.09 -5.46
C LEU A 410 0.14 -13.10 -5.14
N CYS A 411 1.41 -13.52 -5.20
CA CYS A 411 2.55 -12.63 -5.29
C CYS A 411 2.71 -12.23 -6.77
N GLY A 412 2.01 -11.19 -7.18
CA GLY A 412 1.94 -10.83 -8.59
C GLY A 412 3.18 -10.11 -9.10
N HIS A 413 3.56 -10.49 -10.33
CA HIS A 413 4.73 -9.96 -11.04
C HIS A 413 4.34 -9.63 -12.49
N GLY A 414 3.85 -8.40 -12.71
CA GLY A 414 3.55 -7.91 -14.06
C GLY A 414 4.80 -7.74 -14.90
N ASP A 415 5.92 -7.35 -14.27
CA ASP A 415 7.23 -7.20 -14.90
C ASP A 415 7.83 -8.51 -15.45
N ASP A 416 7.40 -9.66 -14.92
CA ASP A 416 7.77 -10.99 -15.42
C ASP A 416 6.74 -11.61 -16.37
N SER A 417 5.66 -10.88 -16.67
CA SER A 417 4.57 -11.34 -17.53
C SER A 417 4.73 -10.89 -18.97
N PRO A 418 5.29 -11.70 -19.89
CA PRO A 418 5.59 -11.27 -21.27
C PRO A 418 4.34 -11.01 -22.12
N LYS A 419 3.17 -11.41 -21.67
CA LYS A 419 1.90 -11.16 -22.34
C LYS A 419 1.04 -10.13 -21.60
N GLY A 420 1.40 -9.83 -20.35
CA GLY A 420 0.53 -9.10 -19.43
C GLY A 420 -0.81 -9.80 -19.26
N ASP A 421 -1.82 -9.02 -18.94
CA ASP A 421 -3.23 -9.44 -18.89
C ASP A 421 -4.10 -8.42 -19.63
N LYS A 422 -4.33 -8.68 -20.92
CA LYS A 422 -5.04 -7.73 -21.79
C LYS A 422 -6.51 -7.56 -21.36
N GLY A 423 -7.14 -8.61 -20.88
CA GLY A 423 -8.54 -8.57 -20.42
C GLY A 423 -8.68 -7.64 -19.24
N TRP A 424 -7.79 -7.75 -18.30
CA TRP A 424 -7.74 -6.92 -17.10
C TRP A 424 -7.06 -5.56 -17.33
N GLY A 425 -6.28 -5.37 -18.40
CA GLY A 425 -5.67 -4.09 -18.77
C GLY A 425 -4.18 -3.98 -18.49
N VAL A 426 -3.55 -5.00 -17.96
CA VAL A 426 -2.11 -5.03 -17.67
C VAL A 426 -1.32 -5.28 -18.95
N LYS A 427 -0.35 -4.41 -19.23
CA LYS A 427 0.51 -4.50 -20.41
C LYS A 427 1.59 -5.57 -20.25
N PRO A 428 2.18 -6.06 -21.38
CA PRO A 428 3.36 -6.92 -21.31
C PRO A 428 4.49 -6.27 -20.49
N TYR A 429 5.04 -7.03 -19.55
CA TYR A 429 6.13 -6.58 -18.67
C TYR A 429 5.79 -5.30 -17.89
N ASP A 430 4.53 -5.08 -17.51
CA ASP A 430 4.15 -3.91 -16.73
C ASP A 430 4.83 -3.95 -15.35
N PRO A 431 5.59 -2.91 -14.94
CA PRO A 431 6.24 -2.89 -13.63
C PRO A 431 5.21 -2.61 -12.52
N MET A 432 4.37 -3.58 -12.29
CA MET A 432 3.32 -3.61 -11.29
C MET A 432 3.14 -5.00 -10.68
N GLY A 433 2.54 -5.07 -9.52
CA GLY A 433 2.26 -6.33 -8.83
C GLY A 433 2.23 -6.13 -7.32
N ALA A 434 2.48 -7.20 -6.57
CA ALA A 434 2.54 -7.15 -5.12
C ALA A 434 3.75 -6.31 -4.65
N VAL A 435 3.51 -5.25 -3.89
CA VAL A 435 4.54 -4.32 -3.40
C VAL A 435 4.75 -4.41 -1.90
N GLN A 436 3.87 -5.11 -1.20
CA GLN A 436 3.95 -5.39 0.23
C GLN A 436 2.92 -6.44 0.63
N GLY A 437 3.15 -7.12 1.76
CA GLY A 437 2.22 -8.04 2.38
C GLY A 437 1.95 -7.70 3.84
N LYS A 438 0.75 -8.00 4.34
CA LYS A 438 0.35 -7.76 5.73
C LYS A 438 -0.52 -8.88 6.24
N VAL A 439 -0.28 -9.29 7.49
CA VAL A 439 -1.07 -10.33 8.16
C VAL A 439 -1.35 -9.93 9.60
N THR A 440 -2.55 -10.23 10.07
CA THR A 440 -2.90 -10.14 11.49
C THR A 440 -3.85 -11.27 11.88
N ASP A 441 -3.96 -11.55 13.17
CA ASP A 441 -4.97 -12.42 13.75
C ASP A 441 -5.66 -11.76 14.95
N SER A 442 -6.68 -12.41 15.49
CA SER A 442 -7.42 -11.85 16.64
C SER A 442 -6.54 -11.58 17.86
N LYS A 443 -5.46 -12.36 18.09
CA LYS A 443 -4.55 -12.17 19.22
C LYS A 443 -3.62 -10.99 18.99
N MET A 444 -3.13 -10.85 17.77
CA MET A 444 -2.33 -9.68 17.36
C MET A 444 -3.20 -8.42 17.41
N ALA A 445 -4.43 -8.47 16.88
CA ALA A 445 -5.36 -7.35 16.93
C ALA A 445 -5.73 -6.93 18.36
N GLU A 446 -5.80 -7.87 19.31
CA GLU A 446 -5.97 -7.57 20.74
C GLU A 446 -4.81 -6.75 21.32
N GLN A 447 -3.61 -6.98 20.79
CA GLN A 447 -2.39 -6.27 21.16
C GLN A 447 -2.11 -5.04 20.29
N MET A 448 -3.07 -4.66 19.43
CA MET A 448 -2.87 -3.62 18.41
C MET A 448 -1.59 -3.87 17.61
N SER A 449 -1.50 -5.04 16.99
CA SER A 449 -0.29 -5.55 16.33
C SER A 449 -0.62 -6.19 15.00
N LEU A 450 0.32 -6.12 14.09
CA LEU A 450 0.30 -6.81 12.80
C LEU A 450 1.73 -7.19 12.37
N VAL A 451 1.87 -8.10 11.42
CA VAL A 451 3.14 -8.39 10.76
C VAL A 451 3.07 -7.91 9.32
N ALA A 452 4.14 -7.25 8.85
CA ALA A 452 4.21 -6.63 7.53
C ALA A 452 5.54 -6.88 6.84
N HIS A 453 5.51 -6.88 5.52
CA HIS A 453 6.63 -7.10 4.61
C HIS A 453 6.65 -6.02 3.54
N THR A 454 7.81 -5.43 3.25
CA THR A 454 7.98 -4.50 2.13
C THR A 454 8.57 -5.20 0.92
N GLY A 455 8.18 -4.78 -0.28
CA GLY A 455 8.53 -5.46 -1.52
C GLY A 455 7.69 -6.72 -1.76
N HIS A 456 8.11 -7.55 -2.71
CA HIS A 456 7.39 -8.77 -3.01
C HIS A 456 7.40 -9.75 -1.83
N PRO A 457 6.23 -10.21 -1.35
CA PRO A 457 6.13 -11.14 -0.23
C PRO A 457 6.87 -12.48 -0.44
N CYS A 458 7.18 -12.83 -1.67
CA CYS A 458 7.98 -13.99 -2.03
C CYS A 458 9.50 -13.81 -1.73
N GLY A 459 9.95 -12.59 -1.54
CA GLY A 459 11.37 -12.28 -1.28
C GLY A 459 12.14 -11.82 -2.52
N GLU A 460 11.56 -11.76 -3.70
CA GLU A 460 12.22 -11.27 -4.91
C GLU A 460 12.45 -9.76 -4.86
N VAL A 461 13.51 -9.29 -5.55
CA VAL A 461 13.90 -7.89 -5.60
C VAL A 461 13.74 -7.39 -7.03
N PHE A 462 13.00 -6.30 -7.19
CA PHE A 462 12.91 -5.63 -8.49
C PHE A 462 14.07 -4.65 -8.69
N HIS A 463 14.69 -4.68 -9.90
CA HIS A 463 15.80 -3.83 -10.27
C HIS A 463 15.42 -2.87 -11.42
N ALA A 464 15.16 -1.62 -11.10
CA ALA A 464 14.65 -0.62 -12.05
C ALA A 464 15.59 -0.37 -13.24
N LYS A 465 16.89 -0.22 -13.01
CA LYS A 465 17.84 0.13 -14.07
C LYS A 465 17.98 -0.95 -15.14
N PRO A 466 18.24 -2.25 -14.84
CA PRO A 466 18.23 -3.29 -15.86
C PRO A 466 16.86 -3.48 -16.48
N PHE A 467 15.78 -3.35 -15.72
CA PHE A 467 14.42 -3.42 -16.24
C PHE A 467 14.15 -2.37 -17.33
N LEU A 468 14.40 -1.08 -17.05
CA LEU A 468 14.22 0.01 -18.02
C LEU A 468 15.12 -0.12 -19.26
N ALA A 469 16.30 -0.73 -19.12
CA ALA A 469 17.17 -1.01 -20.26
C ALA A 469 16.59 -2.11 -21.16
N ALA A 470 15.87 -3.09 -20.60
CA ALA A 470 15.22 -4.16 -21.33
C ALA A 470 13.84 -3.74 -21.89
N HIS A 471 13.15 -2.83 -21.23
CA HIS A 471 11.79 -2.39 -21.51
C HIS A 471 11.70 -0.86 -21.66
N PRO A 472 12.24 -0.30 -22.78
CA PRO A 472 12.30 1.15 -23.00
C PRO A 472 10.92 1.83 -23.12
N GLU A 473 9.85 1.09 -23.35
CA GLU A 473 8.47 1.56 -23.33
C GLU A 473 8.04 2.13 -21.98
N TYR A 474 8.71 1.73 -20.89
CA TYR A 474 8.49 2.23 -19.53
C TYR A 474 9.47 3.32 -19.12
N ASN A 475 10.32 3.83 -20.02
CA ASN A 475 11.30 4.88 -19.70
C ASN A 475 10.68 6.20 -19.21
N TRP A 476 9.37 6.39 -19.37
CA TRP A 476 8.68 7.53 -18.78
C TRP A 476 8.68 7.49 -17.25
N GLN A 477 8.81 6.32 -16.65
CA GLN A 477 8.94 6.13 -15.19
C GLN A 477 10.36 6.38 -14.66
N ALA A 478 11.36 6.46 -15.52
CA ALA A 478 12.76 6.57 -15.15
C ALA A 478 13.11 7.69 -14.14
N PRO A 479 12.39 8.83 -14.09
CA PRO A 479 12.64 9.84 -13.06
C PRO A 479 12.35 9.36 -11.63
N GLU A 480 11.37 8.45 -11.44
CA GLU A 480 10.83 8.07 -10.14
C GLU A 480 10.91 6.56 -9.86
N LEU A 481 11.02 5.71 -10.88
CA LEU A 481 11.13 4.25 -10.70
C LEU A 481 12.51 3.90 -10.16
N ARG A 482 12.53 3.19 -9.03
CA ARG A 482 13.74 2.73 -8.36
C ARG A 482 13.66 1.25 -7.98
N ASP A 483 14.77 0.69 -7.52
CA ASP A 483 14.80 -0.70 -7.05
C ASP A 483 13.80 -0.87 -5.88
N MET A 484 13.02 -1.93 -5.93
CA MET A 484 12.15 -2.31 -4.81
C MET A 484 12.80 -3.49 -4.07
N THR A 485 13.29 -3.20 -2.87
CA THR A 485 13.88 -4.22 -1.98
C THR A 485 12.78 -5.05 -1.34
N SER A 486 13.11 -6.29 -1.00
CA SER A 486 12.27 -7.17 -0.21
C SER A 486 12.90 -7.33 1.17
N ASP A 487 12.22 -6.83 2.21
CA ASP A 487 12.70 -6.85 3.59
C ASP A 487 11.99 -7.97 4.40
N PRO A 488 12.55 -8.46 5.50
CA PRO A 488 11.93 -9.54 6.27
C PRO A 488 10.55 -9.17 6.84
N TRP A 489 9.65 -10.13 6.95
CA TRP A 489 8.42 -10.00 7.72
C TRP A 489 8.72 -9.48 9.11
N THR A 490 8.13 -8.35 9.48
CA THR A 490 8.42 -7.60 10.70
C THR A 490 7.13 -7.32 11.46
N THR A 491 7.12 -7.68 12.74
CA THR A 491 5.96 -7.40 13.61
C THR A 491 6.02 -5.97 14.12
N PHE A 492 4.89 -5.27 14.08
CA PHE A 492 4.69 -3.94 14.63
C PHE A 492 3.61 -3.94 15.70
N HIS A 493 3.80 -3.13 16.72
CA HIS A 493 2.85 -2.91 17.80
C HIS A 493 2.53 -1.42 17.94
N SER A 494 1.31 -1.12 18.29
CA SER A 494 0.94 0.24 18.66
C SER A 494 1.66 0.67 19.97
N GLY A 495 2.27 1.87 19.98
CA GLY A 495 3.06 2.38 21.12
C GLY A 495 4.49 1.86 21.21
N GLU A 496 5.00 1.29 20.15
CA GLU A 496 6.34 0.75 20.08
C GLU A 496 7.39 1.86 19.96
N HIS A 497 8.58 1.63 20.54
CA HIS A 497 9.72 2.54 20.47
C HIS A 497 10.92 1.89 19.78
N SER A 498 11.87 2.70 19.34
CA SER A 498 13.04 2.27 18.54
C SER A 498 13.99 1.28 19.21
N GLY A 499 13.72 0.83 20.41
CA GLY A 499 14.55 -0.11 21.19
C GLY A 499 13.82 -1.38 21.61
N ASP A 500 12.59 -1.56 21.18
CA ASP A 500 11.74 -2.71 21.58
C ASP A 500 11.94 -3.95 20.68
#